data_e18d3090530821ac7ccd95864921da0d
#
_entry.id   e18d3090530821ac7ccd95864921da0d
#
_cell.length_a   1.000
_cell.length_b   1.000
_cell.length_c   1.000
_cell.angle_alpha   90.00
_cell.angle_beta   90.00
_cell.angle_gamma   90.00
#
_symmetry.space_group_name_H-M   'P 1'
#
loop_
_entity.id
_entity.type
_entity.pdbx_description
1 polymer ?
#
loop_
_entity_poly.entity_id
_entity_poly.type
_entity_poly.pdbx_seq_one_letter_code
_entity_poly.pdbx_strand_id
1 'polypeptide(L)'
;MPRLSPSLLRRILVAAGLCLGVAWAAVGRFCYGGAYHAPVLWLLLAAALVLALRAMRRRWLAVAAAGLCLAAALFWLNAPAYTVKAAVRSLRRQFPASVLQFAGCVTATPRRPLIRHDVYCFFVGDRYGYFEPDSGQYIEMGAKDVWQTA
;
A
#
# COMPACT_ATOMS: atom_id res chain seq x y z
N MET A 1 34.67 -2.04 17.58
CA MET A 1 33.76 -1.57 16.56
C MET A 1 33.68 -0.05 16.66
N PRO A 2 33.89 0.72 15.56
CA PRO A 2 33.76 2.17 15.59
C PRO A 2 32.34 2.58 15.94
N ARG A 3 32.18 3.38 16.99
CA ARG A 3 30.88 3.90 17.41
C ARG A 3 30.52 5.07 16.47
N LEU A 4 29.48 4.89 15.62
CA LEU A 4 28.94 5.96 14.80
C LEU A 4 28.57 7.19 15.66
N SER A 5 28.90 8.38 15.14
CA SER A 5 28.52 9.63 15.82
C SER A 5 26.96 9.78 15.82
N PRO A 6 26.37 10.39 16.85
CA PRO A 6 24.92 10.62 16.88
C PRO A 6 24.41 11.44 15.70
N SER A 7 25.20 12.38 15.20
CA SER A 7 24.88 13.21 14.03
C SER A 7 24.82 12.39 12.74
N LEU A 8 25.75 11.47 12.55
CA LEU A 8 25.76 10.58 11.38
C LEU A 8 24.59 9.61 11.44
N LEU A 9 24.34 8.99 12.60
CA LEU A 9 23.21 8.08 12.79
C LEU A 9 21.87 8.78 12.51
N ARG A 10 21.70 10.02 12.97
CA ARG A 10 20.52 10.83 12.66
C ARG A 10 20.33 11.04 11.16
N ARG A 11 21.38 11.41 10.43
CA ARG A 11 21.31 11.59 8.97
C ARG A 11 20.93 10.31 8.25
N ILE A 12 21.48 9.17 8.67
CA ILE A 12 21.15 7.86 8.11
C ILE A 12 19.67 7.52 8.34
N LEU A 13 19.15 7.72 9.55
CA LEU A 13 17.74 7.42 9.87
C LEU A 13 16.76 8.32 9.08
N VAL A 14 17.08 9.60 8.94
CA VAL A 14 16.25 10.51 8.15
C VAL A 14 16.27 10.11 6.68
N ALA A 15 17.43 9.82 6.11
CA ALA A 15 17.55 9.37 4.73
C ALA A 15 16.80 8.04 4.52
N ALA A 16 16.97 7.06 5.40
CA ALA A 16 16.26 5.78 5.33
C ALA A 16 14.74 5.95 5.41
N GLY A 17 14.24 6.80 6.30
CA GLY A 17 12.81 7.09 6.42
C GLY A 17 12.24 7.77 5.19
N LEU A 18 12.95 8.72 4.59
CA LEU A 18 12.55 9.36 3.34
C LEU A 18 12.53 8.34 2.18
N CYS A 19 13.57 7.53 2.04
CA CYS A 19 13.62 6.46 1.04
C CYS A 19 12.46 5.46 1.22
N LEU A 20 12.15 5.09 2.46
CA LEU A 20 11.03 4.21 2.78
C LEU A 20 9.69 4.84 2.34
N GLY A 21 9.47 6.13 2.63
CA GLY A 21 8.27 6.85 2.21
C GLY A 21 8.11 6.89 0.69
N VAL A 22 9.19 7.20 -0.04
CA VAL A 22 9.18 7.19 -1.51
C VAL A 22 8.90 5.78 -2.05
N ALA A 23 9.55 4.76 -1.48
CA ALA A 23 9.32 3.37 -1.86
C ALA A 23 7.86 2.94 -1.65
N TRP A 24 7.24 3.32 -0.52
CA TRP A 24 5.82 3.04 -0.26
C TRP A 24 4.89 3.72 -1.25
N ALA A 25 5.12 5.00 -1.53
CA ALA A 25 4.35 5.72 -2.54
C ALA A 25 4.45 5.04 -3.91
N ALA A 26 5.67 4.65 -4.30
CA ALA A 26 5.92 3.96 -5.56
C ALA A 26 5.22 2.58 -5.60
N VAL A 27 5.39 1.76 -4.56
CA VAL A 27 4.74 0.44 -4.47
C VAL A 27 3.22 0.57 -4.47
N GLY A 28 2.66 1.50 -3.68
CA GLY A 28 1.22 1.76 -3.66
C GLY A 28 0.68 2.13 -5.04
N ARG A 29 1.40 2.99 -5.76
CA ARG A 29 0.98 3.47 -7.08
C ARG A 29 1.17 2.43 -8.19
N PHE A 30 2.37 1.83 -8.27
CA PHE A 30 2.73 0.97 -9.40
C PHE A 30 2.33 -0.49 -9.22
N CYS A 31 2.34 -1.01 -7.99
CA CYS A 31 1.98 -2.39 -7.72
C CYS A 31 0.48 -2.57 -7.43
N TYR A 32 -0.10 -1.62 -6.73
CA TYR A 32 -1.49 -1.70 -6.26
C TYR A 32 -2.44 -0.70 -6.94
N GLY A 33 -1.98 0.05 -7.94
CA GLY A 33 -2.81 0.98 -8.70
C GLY A 33 -3.44 2.10 -7.86
N GLY A 34 -2.90 2.37 -6.66
CA GLY A 34 -3.46 3.31 -5.69
C GLY A 34 -4.49 2.70 -4.72
N ALA A 35 -4.80 1.40 -4.82
CA ALA A 35 -5.79 0.74 -3.94
C ALA A 35 -5.36 0.57 -2.49
N TYR A 36 -4.07 0.76 -2.18
CA TYR A 36 -3.53 0.57 -0.84
C TYR A 36 -3.43 1.90 -0.09
N HIS A 37 -4.37 2.13 0.82
CA HIS A 37 -4.43 3.30 1.68
C HIS A 37 -4.13 2.94 3.13
N ALA A 38 -3.02 3.45 3.66
CA ALA A 38 -2.59 3.20 5.03
C ALA A 38 -2.18 4.51 5.73
N PRO A 39 -3.12 5.42 6.02
CA PRO A 39 -2.81 6.73 6.62
C PRO A 39 -2.09 6.60 7.95
N VAL A 40 -2.41 5.59 8.75
CA VAL A 40 -1.76 5.34 10.04
C VAL A 40 -0.27 5.04 9.87
N LEU A 41 0.13 4.33 8.81
CA LEU A 41 1.53 4.04 8.53
C LEU A 41 2.30 5.31 8.13
N TRP A 42 1.66 6.23 7.41
CA TRP A 42 2.25 7.53 7.10
C TRP A 42 2.45 8.38 8.35
N LEU A 43 1.50 8.35 9.28
CA LEU A 43 1.63 9.03 10.58
C LEU A 43 2.76 8.44 11.42
N LEU A 44 2.90 7.12 11.47
CA LEU A 44 4.01 6.45 12.15
C LEU A 44 5.36 6.81 11.53
N LEU A 45 5.44 6.82 10.21
CA LEU A 45 6.65 7.22 9.49
C LEU A 45 7.02 8.68 9.78
N ALA A 46 6.04 9.59 9.72
CA ALA A 46 6.23 11.00 10.03
C ALA A 46 6.67 11.20 11.49
N ALA A 47 6.04 10.54 12.44
CA ALA A 47 6.41 10.60 13.85
C ALA A 47 7.86 10.10 14.09
N ALA A 48 8.24 8.99 13.47
CA ALA A 48 9.60 8.45 13.56
C ALA A 48 10.63 9.42 12.96
N LEU A 49 10.32 10.06 11.82
CA LEU A 49 11.17 11.07 11.19
C LEU A 49 11.32 12.32 12.05
N VAL A 50 10.23 12.84 12.60
CA VAL A 50 10.26 14.00 13.51
C VAL A 50 11.09 13.67 14.75
N LEU A 51 10.91 12.48 15.31
CA LEU A 51 11.71 12.03 16.45
C LEU A 51 13.19 11.90 16.09
N ALA A 52 13.54 11.36 14.92
CA ALA A 52 14.91 11.28 14.44
C ALA A 52 15.55 12.67 14.27
N LEU A 53 14.81 13.64 13.72
CA LEU A 53 15.27 15.01 13.52
C LEU A 53 15.54 15.75 14.84
N ARG A 54 14.68 15.54 15.83
CA ARG A 54 14.77 16.22 17.15
C ARG A 54 15.63 15.48 18.16
N ALA A 55 16.02 14.24 17.87
CA ALA A 55 16.77 13.43 18.82
C ALA A 55 18.19 13.95 19.06
N MET A 56 18.48 14.37 20.29
CA MET A 56 19.82 14.74 20.75
C MET A 56 20.55 13.57 21.44
N ARG A 57 19.81 12.61 21.98
CA ARG A 57 20.34 11.47 22.75
C ARG A 57 20.21 10.16 21.96
N ARG A 58 21.20 9.26 22.05
CA ARG A 58 21.18 7.96 21.35
C ARG A 58 19.92 7.12 21.60
N ARG A 59 19.36 7.18 22.81
CA ARG A 59 18.14 6.44 23.15
C ARG A 59 16.94 6.82 22.26
N TRP A 60 16.80 8.10 21.92
CA TRP A 60 15.71 8.58 21.05
C TRP A 60 15.94 8.20 19.58
N LEU A 61 17.21 8.15 19.16
CA LEU A 61 17.54 7.61 17.82
C LEU A 61 17.24 6.12 17.71
N ALA A 62 17.43 5.33 18.78
CA ALA A 62 17.03 3.93 18.84
C ALA A 62 15.51 3.78 18.75
N VAL A 63 14.74 4.63 19.45
CA VAL A 63 13.26 4.65 19.37
C VAL A 63 12.80 5.01 17.96
N ALA A 64 13.42 6.01 17.32
CA ALA A 64 13.11 6.37 15.93
C ALA A 64 13.41 5.22 14.95
N ALA A 65 14.54 4.54 15.12
CA ALA A 65 14.89 3.37 14.31
C ALA A 65 13.86 2.23 14.49
N ALA A 66 13.48 1.93 15.72
CA ALA A 66 12.44 0.93 16.02
C ALA A 66 11.10 1.32 15.38
N GLY A 67 10.73 2.61 15.42
CA GLY A 67 9.54 3.14 14.76
C GLY A 67 9.54 2.96 13.24
N LEU A 68 10.68 3.22 12.59
CA LEU A 68 10.84 2.99 11.15
C LEU A 68 10.74 1.50 10.80
N CYS A 69 11.39 0.63 11.57
CA CYS A 69 11.30 -0.83 11.37
C CYS A 69 9.86 -1.33 11.56
N LEU A 70 9.16 -0.85 12.60
CA LEU A 70 7.77 -1.20 12.86
C LEU A 70 6.87 -0.74 11.71
N ALA A 71 7.04 0.49 11.24
CA ALA A 71 6.26 1.01 10.13
C ALA A 71 6.50 0.18 8.85
N ALA A 72 7.75 -0.20 8.55
CA ALA A 72 8.07 -1.06 7.42
C ALA A 72 7.44 -2.45 7.55
N ALA A 73 7.54 -3.07 8.72
CA ALA A 73 6.93 -4.38 8.99
C ALA A 73 5.40 -4.34 8.83
N LEU A 74 4.75 -3.33 9.41
CA LEU A 74 3.30 -3.16 9.30
C LEU A 74 2.85 -2.91 7.86
N PHE A 75 3.65 -2.17 7.06
CA PHE A 75 3.35 -1.97 5.64
C PHE A 75 3.29 -3.31 4.89
N TRP A 76 4.30 -4.15 5.05
CA TRP A 76 4.36 -5.46 4.38
C TRP A 76 3.32 -6.46 4.91
N LEU A 77 3.07 -6.49 6.22
CA LEU A 77 2.08 -7.38 6.82
C LEU A 77 0.64 -7.04 6.43
N ASN A 78 0.39 -5.78 6.06
CA ASN A 78 -0.94 -5.33 5.67
C ASN A 78 -1.06 -5.01 4.17
N ALA A 79 -0.06 -5.32 3.37
CA ALA A 79 -0.16 -5.17 1.93
C ALA A 79 -1.20 -6.16 1.36
N PRO A 80 -2.00 -5.75 0.35
CA PRO A 80 -2.95 -6.64 -0.30
C PRO A 80 -2.23 -7.86 -0.89
N ALA A 81 -2.90 -9.03 -0.84
CA ALA A 81 -2.34 -10.29 -1.34
C ALA A 81 -2.10 -10.26 -2.86
N TYR A 82 -2.93 -9.51 -3.59
CA TYR A 82 -2.85 -9.42 -5.04
C TYR A 82 -2.46 -8.02 -5.50
N THR A 83 -1.37 -7.92 -6.26
CA THR A 83 -1.06 -6.72 -7.04
C THR A 83 -1.96 -6.66 -8.28
N VAL A 84 -2.07 -5.49 -8.92
CA VAL A 84 -2.83 -5.34 -10.19
C VAL A 84 -2.37 -6.36 -11.24
N LYS A 85 -1.04 -6.59 -11.37
CA LYS A 85 -0.50 -7.60 -12.30
C LYS A 85 -0.88 -9.04 -11.93
N ALA A 86 -0.98 -9.34 -10.63
CA ALA A 86 -1.42 -10.66 -10.17
C ALA A 86 -2.92 -10.85 -10.41
N ALA A 87 -3.74 -9.82 -10.19
CA ALA A 87 -5.16 -9.82 -10.50
C ALA A 87 -5.41 -10.06 -12.00
N VAL A 88 -4.72 -9.32 -12.88
CA VAL A 88 -4.81 -9.53 -14.34
C VAL A 88 -4.44 -10.98 -14.72
N ARG A 89 -3.39 -11.55 -14.12
CA ARG A 89 -3.02 -12.95 -14.38
C ARG A 89 -4.07 -13.95 -13.91
N SER A 90 -4.70 -13.70 -12.75
CA SER A 90 -5.79 -14.52 -12.22
C SER A 90 -7.01 -14.47 -13.14
N LEU A 91 -7.43 -13.26 -13.53
CA LEU A 91 -8.56 -13.06 -14.44
C LEU A 91 -8.31 -13.67 -15.83
N ARG A 92 -7.09 -13.57 -16.36
CA ARG A 92 -6.74 -14.17 -17.65
C ARG A 92 -6.82 -15.71 -17.63
N ARG A 93 -6.59 -16.34 -16.46
CA ARG A 93 -6.79 -17.79 -16.31
C ARG A 93 -8.27 -18.17 -16.27
N GLN A 94 -9.11 -17.32 -15.69
CA GLN A 94 -10.55 -17.54 -15.59
C GLN A 94 -11.26 -17.20 -16.92
N PHE A 95 -10.79 -16.18 -17.64
CA PHE A 95 -11.37 -15.66 -18.87
C PHE A 95 -10.34 -15.56 -20.00
N PRO A 96 -9.84 -16.69 -20.52
CA PRO A 96 -8.68 -16.71 -21.43
C PRO A 96 -8.92 -16.02 -22.78
N ALA A 97 -10.17 -16.01 -23.26
CA ALA A 97 -10.56 -15.40 -24.54
C ALA A 97 -11.02 -13.94 -24.43
N SER A 98 -11.12 -13.39 -23.21
CA SER A 98 -11.65 -12.05 -22.99
C SER A 98 -10.56 -10.98 -23.01
N VAL A 99 -10.89 -9.82 -23.56
CA VAL A 99 -10.05 -8.62 -23.43
C VAL A 99 -10.17 -8.12 -21.99
N LEU A 100 -9.03 -7.95 -21.33
CA LEU A 100 -8.96 -7.47 -19.95
C LEU A 100 -8.43 -6.05 -19.93
N GLN A 101 -9.21 -5.13 -19.37
CA GLN A 101 -8.81 -3.73 -19.21
C GLN A 101 -8.96 -3.31 -17.74
N PHE A 102 -7.88 -2.83 -17.14
CA PHE A 102 -7.93 -2.25 -15.80
C PHE A 102 -8.56 -0.85 -15.89
N ALA A 103 -9.66 -0.65 -15.19
CA ALA A 103 -10.43 0.61 -15.19
C ALA A 103 -10.02 1.54 -14.03
N GLY A 104 -9.41 1.01 -12.98
CA GLY A 104 -9.00 1.78 -11.81
C GLY A 104 -9.30 1.07 -10.50
N CYS A 105 -9.36 1.85 -9.42
CA CYS A 105 -9.69 1.36 -8.09
C CYS A 105 -10.90 2.12 -7.56
N VAL A 106 -11.79 1.41 -6.88
CA VAL A 106 -12.96 1.99 -6.22
C VAL A 106 -12.92 1.66 -4.75
N THR A 107 -13.31 2.63 -3.97
CA THR A 107 -13.41 2.51 -2.53
C THR A 107 -14.44 1.47 -2.13
N ALA A 108 -13.99 0.34 -1.58
CA ALA A 108 -14.87 -0.61 -0.93
C ALA A 108 -15.22 -0.16 0.49
N THR A 109 -16.34 -0.64 1.01
CA THR A 109 -16.70 -0.42 2.41
C THR A 109 -15.58 -0.96 3.30
N PRO A 110 -15.01 -0.15 4.22
CA PRO A 110 -13.83 -0.55 4.96
C PRO A 110 -14.16 -1.69 5.91
N ARG A 111 -13.59 -2.87 5.68
CA ARG A 111 -13.63 -3.98 6.64
C ARG A 111 -12.70 -3.73 7.84
N ARG A 112 -11.68 -2.84 7.66
CA ARG A 112 -10.70 -2.47 8.68
C ARG A 112 -10.58 -0.95 8.77
N PRO A 113 -10.82 -0.33 9.94
CA PRO A 113 -10.87 1.14 10.07
C PRO A 113 -9.52 1.82 9.86
N LEU A 114 -8.40 1.12 10.08
CA LEU A 114 -7.05 1.71 10.08
C LEU A 114 -6.29 1.52 8.76
N ILE A 115 -6.65 0.50 7.99
CA ILE A 115 -6.01 0.15 6.71
C ILE A 115 -7.12 -0.18 5.73
N ARG A 116 -7.12 0.51 4.60
CA ARG A 116 -8.15 0.39 3.59
C ARG A 116 -7.54 -0.14 2.31
N HIS A 117 -8.15 -1.20 1.79
CA HIS A 117 -7.87 -1.69 0.45
C HIS A 117 -9.08 -1.38 -0.43
N ASP A 118 -8.83 -0.63 -1.49
CA ASP A 118 -9.83 -0.43 -2.53
C ASP A 118 -9.86 -1.66 -3.43
N VAL A 119 -11.00 -1.93 -4.04
CA VAL A 119 -11.14 -3.03 -5.00
C VAL A 119 -10.64 -2.59 -6.38
N TYR A 120 -10.08 -3.54 -7.13
CA TYR A 120 -9.68 -3.29 -8.50
C TYR A 120 -10.87 -3.44 -9.43
N CYS A 121 -11.07 -2.48 -10.32
CA CYS A 121 -12.11 -2.51 -11.33
C CYS A 121 -11.54 -2.97 -12.66
N PHE A 122 -12.22 -3.95 -13.29
CA PHE A 122 -11.83 -4.49 -14.57
C PHE A 122 -13.01 -4.58 -15.52
N PHE A 123 -12.74 -4.29 -16.79
CA PHE A 123 -13.57 -4.75 -17.89
C PHE A 123 -13.06 -6.12 -18.34
N VAL A 124 -13.96 -7.09 -18.44
CA VAL A 124 -13.70 -8.44 -18.93
C VAL A 124 -14.59 -8.67 -20.14
N GLY A 125 -14.08 -8.37 -21.35
CA GLY A 125 -14.92 -8.22 -22.55
C GLY A 125 -15.88 -7.04 -22.35
N ASP A 126 -17.19 -7.31 -22.47
CA ASP A 126 -18.25 -6.31 -22.32
C ASP A 126 -18.80 -6.22 -20.87
N ARG A 127 -18.20 -6.95 -19.94
CA ARG A 127 -18.64 -7.02 -18.56
C ARG A 127 -17.75 -6.22 -17.65
N TYR A 128 -18.35 -5.54 -16.69
CA TYR A 128 -17.65 -4.77 -15.67
C TYR A 128 -17.72 -5.51 -14.33
N GLY A 129 -16.64 -5.53 -13.59
CA GLY A 129 -16.62 -6.17 -12.28
C GLY A 129 -15.50 -5.71 -11.37
N TYR A 130 -15.58 -6.17 -10.13
CA TYR A 130 -14.62 -5.88 -9.08
C TYR A 130 -13.77 -7.11 -8.77
N PHE A 131 -12.49 -6.90 -8.61
CA PHE A 131 -11.55 -7.88 -8.09
C PHE A 131 -11.11 -7.46 -6.69
N GLU A 132 -11.39 -8.29 -5.69
CA GLU A 132 -10.99 -8.05 -4.31
C GLU A 132 -9.50 -8.43 -4.12
N PRO A 133 -8.61 -7.47 -3.80
CA PRO A 133 -7.17 -7.74 -3.77
C PRO A 133 -6.71 -8.58 -2.58
N ASP A 134 -7.55 -8.77 -1.56
CA ASP A 134 -7.24 -9.60 -0.39
C ASP A 134 -7.61 -11.06 -0.59
N SER A 135 -8.80 -11.32 -1.16
CA SER A 135 -9.32 -12.68 -1.36
C SER A 135 -9.01 -13.26 -2.74
N GLY A 136 -8.75 -12.40 -3.72
CA GLY A 136 -8.59 -12.80 -5.12
C GLY A 136 -9.90 -13.15 -5.81
N GLN A 137 -11.04 -12.79 -5.24
CA GLN A 137 -12.36 -13.03 -5.82
C GLN A 137 -12.70 -11.95 -6.84
N TYR A 138 -13.29 -12.37 -7.96
CA TYR A 138 -13.86 -11.48 -8.95
C TYR A 138 -15.39 -11.55 -8.85
N ILE A 139 -16.01 -10.37 -8.75
CA ILE A 139 -17.45 -10.19 -8.65
C ILE A 139 -17.90 -9.41 -9.87
N GLU A 140 -18.67 -10.05 -10.72
CA GLU A 140 -19.26 -9.42 -11.90
C GLU A 140 -20.43 -8.50 -11.47
N MET A 141 -20.44 -7.27 -11.96
CA MET A 141 -21.56 -6.35 -11.75
C MET A 141 -22.57 -6.48 -12.86
N GLY A 142 -23.84 -6.58 -12.48
CA GLY A 142 -24.94 -6.46 -13.43
C GLY A 142 -24.99 -5.05 -14.03
N ALA A 143 -25.47 -4.94 -15.27
CA ALA A 143 -25.58 -3.64 -15.97
C ALA A 143 -26.37 -2.56 -15.19
N LYS A 144 -27.19 -2.94 -14.22
CA LYS A 144 -27.98 -2.02 -13.38
C LYS A 144 -27.18 -1.38 -12.25
N ASP A 145 -26.08 -2.00 -11.82
CA ASP A 145 -25.31 -1.55 -10.65
C ASP A 145 -24.24 -0.51 -11.01
N VAL A 146 -23.88 -0.43 -12.30
CA VAL A 146 -22.86 0.49 -12.79
C VAL A 146 -23.27 1.97 -12.64
N TRP A 147 -24.57 2.26 -12.70
CA TRP A 147 -25.09 3.64 -12.67
C TRP A 147 -25.39 4.18 -11.27
N GLN A 148 -25.28 3.35 -10.22
CA GLN A 148 -25.53 3.79 -8.83
C GLN A 148 -24.24 4.24 -8.11
N THR A 149 -23.06 4.09 -8.71
CA THR A 149 -21.76 4.42 -8.11
C THR A 149 -21.02 5.57 -8.82
N ALA A 150 -21.67 6.24 -9.77
CA ALA A 150 -21.11 7.38 -10.51
C ALA A 150 -21.52 8.74 -9.89
#